data_78cd341b9ae68314b0bd91e45afd4c6b
#
_entry.id   78cd341b9ae68314b0bd91e45afd4c6b
#
_cell.length_a   1.000
_cell.length_b   1.000
_cell.length_c   1.000
_cell.angle_alpha   90.00
_cell.angle_beta   90.00
_cell.angle_gamma   90.00
#
_symmetry.space_group_name_H-M   'P 1'
#
loop_
_entity.id
_entity.type
_entity.pdbx_description
1 polymer ?
#
loop_
_entity_poly.entity_id
_entity_poly.type
_entity_poly.pdbx_seq_one_letter_code
_entity_poly.pdbx_strand_id
1 'polypeptide(L)'
;VKLLVDGFTTKITRADQELRVLVYPSAIDLSSDHLRHLAGRLAARRREIGTRWRRITPGRQALLVLAHLRCGDTYAQLAAGFGIGVATVYRYVREAIEVLATLAPSLAQVMRTASRLAFVILDGTLLPIDRIAADTRYYSGKHKRHGMNVQVLTDPFGRLLWASPALPGSTHDLTAARTHGIIEALAAAELKCWADKAYQGAGCPVRVPFRGRRLKRWQRRHNSTHAKIRCLGEQAMATLKGWRLLRKLRCSTNRITDVVKAVLVLHHATA
;
A
#
# COMPACT_ATOMS: atom_id res chain seq x y z
N VAL A 1 24.47 6.54 27.52
CA VAL A 1 24.28 5.09 27.44
C VAL A 1 25.63 4.48 27.12
N LYS A 2 26.17 3.66 28.04
CA LYS A 2 27.43 2.93 27.84
C LYS A 2 27.10 1.60 27.13
N LEU A 3 27.69 1.37 25.99
CA LEU A 3 27.74 0.06 25.36
C LEU A 3 29.15 -0.51 25.55
N LEU A 4 29.25 -1.67 26.16
CA LEU A 4 30.48 -2.47 26.25
C LEU A 4 30.54 -3.33 24.98
N VAL A 5 31.53 -3.08 24.14
CA VAL A 5 31.97 -3.97 23.09
C VAL A 5 33.45 -4.13 23.27
N ASP A 6 33.95 -5.37 23.49
CA ASP A 6 35.34 -5.79 23.56
C ASP A 6 36.22 -5.00 24.55
N GLY A 7 35.74 -4.79 25.77
CA GLY A 7 36.54 -4.24 26.86
C GLY A 7 36.93 -2.76 26.74
N PHE A 8 36.50 -2.04 25.70
CA PHE A 8 36.73 -0.61 25.53
C PHE A 8 35.46 0.19 25.78
N THR A 9 35.53 1.15 26.70
CA THR A 9 34.43 2.13 26.95
C THR A 9 34.61 3.30 25.99
N THR A 10 33.92 3.32 24.89
CA THR A 10 33.91 4.46 23.97
C THR A 10 32.80 5.46 24.36
N LYS A 11 33.21 6.72 24.63
CA LYS A 11 32.22 7.82 24.77
C LYS A 11 31.57 8.08 23.41
N ILE A 12 30.27 7.86 23.31
CA ILE A 12 29.53 8.10 22.10
C ILE A 12 29.42 9.60 21.88
N THR A 13 30.06 10.11 20.84
CA THR A 13 30.01 11.52 20.44
C THR A 13 28.69 11.81 19.69
N ARG A 14 28.38 13.11 19.50
CA ARG A 14 27.20 13.55 18.74
C ARG A 14 27.26 13.06 17.28
N ALA A 15 28.46 12.92 16.72
CA ALA A 15 28.72 12.34 15.39
C ALA A 15 28.39 10.84 15.34
N ASP A 16 28.73 10.07 16.40
CA ASP A 16 28.39 8.65 16.49
C ASP A 16 26.87 8.41 16.59
N GLN A 17 26.11 9.35 17.18
CA GLN A 17 24.66 9.31 17.21
C GLN A 17 24.05 9.58 15.81
N GLU A 18 24.69 10.42 15.00
CA GLU A 18 24.26 10.64 13.59
C GLU A 18 24.61 9.45 12.69
N LEU A 19 25.75 8.80 12.89
CA LEU A 19 26.15 7.58 12.19
C LEU A 19 25.20 6.39 12.48
N ARG A 20 24.62 6.30 13.67
CA ARG A 20 23.64 5.24 14.00
C ARG A 20 22.34 5.32 13.18
N VAL A 21 21.95 6.50 12.75
CA VAL A 21 20.79 6.69 11.86
C VAL A 21 21.09 6.23 10.43
N LEU A 22 22.34 6.25 10.01
CA LEU A 22 22.80 5.78 8.68
C LEU A 22 22.75 4.25 8.51
N VAL A 23 22.62 3.48 9.59
CA VAL A 23 22.41 2.01 9.52
C VAL A 23 21.00 1.67 9.01
N TYR A 24 20.02 2.54 9.19
CA TYR A 24 18.64 2.36 8.70
C TYR A 24 18.54 2.20 7.18
N PRO A 25 19.25 2.99 6.34
CA PRO A 25 19.14 2.87 4.88
C PRO A 25 19.54 1.50 4.34
N SER A 26 20.51 0.82 4.97
CA SER A 26 20.94 -0.50 4.54
C SER A 26 19.95 -1.62 4.89
N ALA A 27 19.04 -1.38 5.84
CA ALA A 27 17.98 -2.29 6.24
C ALA A 27 16.65 -2.06 5.48
N ILE A 28 16.54 -0.98 4.72
CA ILE A 28 15.34 -0.65 3.94
C ILE A 28 15.60 -1.02 2.49
N ASP A 29 14.94 -2.07 2.02
CA ASP A 29 14.97 -2.53 0.62
C ASP A 29 14.13 -1.59 -0.26
N LEU A 30 14.66 -0.38 -0.49
CA LEU A 30 14.11 0.67 -1.35
C LEU A 30 15.23 1.43 -2.05
N SER A 31 14.96 1.95 -3.25
CA SER A 31 15.91 2.82 -3.95
C SER A 31 16.01 4.20 -3.28
N SER A 32 17.12 4.90 -3.51
CA SER A 32 17.30 6.28 -3.08
C SER A 32 16.28 7.25 -3.68
N ASP A 33 15.61 6.85 -4.78
CA ASP A 33 14.58 7.67 -5.43
C ASP A 33 13.34 7.83 -4.56
N HIS A 34 12.92 6.79 -3.86
CA HIS A 34 11.84 6.89 -2.86
C HIS A 34 12.17 7.94 -1.79
N LEU A 35 13.40 7.93 -1.31
CA LEU A 35 13.86 8.88 -0.29
C LEU A 35 13.85 10.31 -0.84
N ARG A 36 14.44 10.51 -2.03
CA ARG A 36 14.50 11.83 -2.69
C ARG A 36 13.10 12.37 -3.01
N HIS A 37 12.23 11.52 -3.56
CA HIS A 37 10.84 11.88 -3.87
C HIS A 37 10.12 12.36 -2.60
N LEU A 38 10.09 11.55 -1.55
CA LEU A 38 9.38 11.90 -0.33
C LEU A 38 10.00 13.11 0.38
N ALA A 39 11.34 13.21 0.44
CA ALA A 39 12.04 14.35 1.03
C ALA A 39 11.69 15.66 0.30
N GLY A 40 11.64 15.64 -1.03
CA GLY A 40 11.24 16.78 -1.86
C GLY A 40 9.81 17.24 -1.56
N ARG A 41 8.85 16.30 -1.47
CA ARG A 41 7.45 16.61 -1.13
C ARG A 41 7.32 17.20 0.28
N LEU A 42 8.02 16.65 1.26
CA LEU A 42 8.02 17.18 2.62
C LEU A 42 8.67 18.56 2.72
N ALA A 43 9.75 18.80 1.95
CA ALA A 43 10.37 20.11 1.88
C ALA A 43 9.41 21.16 1.27
N ALA A 44 8.71 20.81 0.20
CA ALA A 44 7.69 21.66 -0.42
C ALA A 44 6.58 21.98 0.59
N ARG A 45 6.04 20.97 1.25
CA ARG A 45 4.99 21.14 2.28
C ARG A 45 5.43 22.06 3.42
N ARG A 46 6.68 21.94 3.88
CA ARG A 46 7.20 22.83 4.93
C ARG A 46 7.27 24.29 4.48
N ARG A 47 7.60 24.56 3.21
CA ARG A 47 7.58 25.91 2.64
C ARG A 47 6.16 26.49 2.56
N GLU A 48 5.19 25.67 2.10
CA GLU A 48 3.78 26.06 2.02
C GLU A 48 3.22 26.52 3.36
N ILE A 49 3.47 25.75 4.44
CA ILE A 49 2.95 26.04 5.77
C ILE A 49 3.83 27.02 6.57
N GLY A 50 4.92 27.51 5.99
CA GLY A 50 5.80 28.50 6.62
C GLY A 50 6.47 28.02 7.92
N THR A 51 6.59 26.72 8.14
CA THR A 51 7.13 26.19 9.40
C THR A 51 8.65 26.29 9.45
N ARG A 52 9.16 26.95 10.47
CA ARG A 52 10.62 27.09 10.71
C ARG A 52 11.17 26.04 11.68
N TRP A 53 10.33 25.55 12.58
CA TRP A 53 10.76 24.71 13.70
C TRP A 53 10.42 23.24 13.44
N ARG A 54 11.45 22.47 13.08
CA ARG A 54 11.36 21.02 12.91
C ARG A 54 12.58 20.36 13.55
N ARG A 55 12.37 19.28 14.30
CA ARG A 55 13.48 18.58 14.99
C ARG A 55 14.42 17.85 14.07
N ILE A 56 13.97 17.44 12.88
CA ILE A 56 14.77 16.70 11.89
C ILE A 56 14.54 17.29 10.50
N THR A 57 15.50 17.09 9.61
CA THR A 57 15.45 17.53 8.21
C THR A 57 14.36 16.80 7.42
N PRO A 58 13.90 17.31 6.25
CA PRO A 58 12.95 16.60 5.40
C PRO A 58 13.45 15.21 4.97
N GLY A 59 14.76 15.05 4.69
CA GLY A 59 15.37 13.76 4.35
C GLY A 59 15.31 12.77 5.51
N ARG A 60 15.63 13.19 6.74
CA ARG A 60 15.52 12.32 7.92
C ARG A 60 14.06 11.98 8.25
N GLN A 61 13.11 12.91 8.02
CA GLN A 61 11.68 12.61 8.16
C GLN A 61 11.23 11.59 7.10
N ALA A 62 11.67 11.75 5.85
CA ALA A 62 11.36 10.80 4.77
C ALA A 62 11.89 9.40 5.12
N LEU A 63 13.13 9.29 5.58
CA LEU A 63 13.73 8.02 6.01
C LEU A 63 12.92 7.35 7.12
N LEU A 64 12.53 8.12 8.15
CA LEU A 64 11.68 7.65 9.25
C LEU A 64 10.36 7.08 8.73
N VAL A 65 9.70 7.78 7.81
CA VAL A 65 8.42 7.36 7.24
C VAL A 65 8.58 6.12 6.36
N LEU A 66 9.63 6.04 5.55
CA LEU A 66 9.92 4.86 4.74
C LEU A 66 10.23 3.64 5.62
N ALA A 67 10.96 3.80 6.72
CA ALA A 67 11.18 2.74 7.70
C ALA A 67 9.84 2.24 8.29
N HIS A 68 8.94 3.15 8.67
CA HIS A 68 7.60 2.78 9.12
C HIS A 68 6.80 2.00 8.08
N LEU A 69 6.70 2.54 6.87
CA LEU A 69 5.87 1.96 5.81
C LEU A 69 6.47 0.64 5.28
N ARG A 70 7.77 0.60 5.00
CA ARG A 70 8.43 -0.55 4.37
C ARG A 70 8.74 -1.65 5.36
N CYS A 71 9.33 -1.31 6.51
CA CYS A 71 9.76 -2.29 7.53
C CYS A 71 8.67 -2.60 8.55
N GLY A 72 7.69 -1.70 8.74
CA GLY A 72 6.65 -1.83 9.76
C GLY A 72 7.14 -1.47 11.16
N ASP A 73 8.21 -0.68 11.26
CA ASP A 73 8.77 -0.24 12.54
C ASP A 73 7.75 0.54 13.36
N THR A 74 7.71 0.28 14.66
CA THR A 74 6.80 0.94 15.58
C THR A 74 7.23 2.37 15.86
N TYR A 75 6.29 3.22 16.30
CA TYR A 75 6.61 4.60 16.66
C TYR A 75 7.65 4.69 17.78
N ALA A 76 7.67 3.73 18.71
CA ALA A 76 8.65 3.68 19.79
C ALA A 76 10.07 3.37 19.25
N GLN A 77 10.19 2.40 18.35
CA GLN A 77 11.47 2.08 17.69
C GLN A 77 12.01 3.27 16.90
N LEU A 78 11.14 3.91 16.11
CA LEU A 78 11.50 5.10 15.34
C LEU A 78 11.89 6.28 16.24
N ALA A 79 11.17 6.48 17.34
CA ALA A 79 11.49 7.52 18.32
C ALA A 79 12.91 7.34 18.90
N ALA A 80 13.24 6.12 19.30
CA ALA A 80 14.57 5.77 19.79
C ALA A 80 15.65 5.93 18.72
N GLY A 81 15.41 5.40 17.49
CA GLY A 81 16.39 5.45 16.40
C GLY A 81 16.67 6.86 15.85
N PHE A 82 15.67 7.75 15.89
CA PHE A 82 15.80 9.12 15.39
C PHE A 82 16.05 10.17 16.48
N GLY A 83 16.07 9.77 17.76
CA GLY A 83 16.31 10.68 18.90
C GLY A 83 15.21 11.72 19.09
N ILE A 84 13.93 11.37 18.82
CA ILE A 84 12.78 12.27 18.94
C ILE A 84 11.65 11.60 19.74
N GLY A 85 10.73 12.39 20.27
CA GLY A 85 9.60 11.85 21.02
C GLY A 85 8.58 11.10 20.15
N VAL A 86 7.93 10.08 20.71
CA VAL A 86 6.92 9.23 20.03
C VAL A 86 5.78 10.06 19.41
N ALA A 87 5.31 11.10 20.12
CA ALA A 87 4.28 12.01 19.60
C ALA A 87 4.77 12.80 18.35
N THR A 88 6.07 13.10 18.27
CA THR A 88 6.68 13.75 17.11
C THR A 88 6.76 12.78 15.93
N VAL A 89 7.15 11.53 16.18
CA VAL A 89 7.14 10.46 15.16
C VAL A 89 5.74 10.31 14.58
N TYR A 90 4.73 10.18 15.44
CA TYR A 90 3.33 10.07 15.01
C TYR A 90 2.91 11.23 14.09
N ARG A 91 3.22 12.49 14.48
CA ARG A 91 2.90 13.67 13.66
C ARG A 91 3.63 13.67 12.32
N TYR A 92 4.90 13.27 12.29
CA TYR A 92 5.71 13.21 11.08
C TYR A 92 5.26 12.13 10.10
N VAL A 93 4.91 10.96 10.61
CA VAL A 93 4.35 9.86 9.80
C VAL A 93 2.99 10.29 9.23
N ARG A 94 2.14 10.86 10.06
CA ARG A 94 0.82 11.35 9.65
C ARG A 94 0.91 12.38 8.54
N GLU A 95 1.72 13.43 8.74
CA GLU A 95 1.94 14.49 7.75
C GLU A 95 2.40 13.92 6.41
N ALA A 96 3.36 13.00 6.43
CA ALA A 96 3.89 12.41 5.20
C ALA A 96 2.85 11.56 4.47
N ILE A 97 2.05 10.76 5.20
CA ILE A 97 0.97 9.96 4.60
C ILE A 97 -0.08 10.89 3.98
N GLU A 98 -0.48 11.96 4.66
CA GLU A 98 -1.44 12.94 4.14
C GLU A 98 -0.90 13.60 2.86
N VAL A 99 0.35 14.05 2.85
CA VAL A 99 1.01 14.63 1.65
C VAL A 99 1.05 13.65 0.49
N LEU A 100 1.42 12.39 0.73
CA LEU A 100 1.47 11.38 -0.31
C LEU A 100 0.07 11.02 -0.81
N ALA A 101 -0.90 10.86 0.08
CA ALA A 101 -2.25 10.46 -0.28
C ALA A 101 -2.94 11.45 -1.24
N THR A 102 -2.62 12.76 -1.15
CA THR A 102 -3.15 13.77 -2.09
C THR A 102 -2.61 13.61 -3.52
N LEU A 103 -1.48 12.91 -3.68
CA LEU A 103 -0.85 12.68 -4.98
C LEU A 103 -1.34 11.38 -5.66
N ALA A 104 -2.12 10.57 -4.97
CA ALA A 104 -2.62 9.32 -5.52
C ALA A 104 -3.59 9.57 -6.67
N PRO A 105 -3.47 8.82 -7.79
CA PRO A 105 -4.35 8.99 -8.92
C PRO A 105 -5.78 8.60 -8.56
N SER A 106 -6.75 9.36 -9.05
CA SER A 106 -8.16 8.99 -8.99
C SER A 106 -8.46 7.85 -9.96
N LEU A 107 -9.57 7.12 -9.72
CA LEU A 107 -10.01 6.07 -10.65
C LEU A 107 -10.18 6.61 -12.07
N ALA A 108 -10.78 7.78 -12.23
CA ALA A 108 -10.98 8.42 -13.54
C ALA A 108 -9.65 8.73 -14.25
N GLN A 109 -8.62 9.19 -13.52
CA GLN A 109 -7.29 9.41 -14.10
C GLN A 109 -6.67 8.09 -14.59
N VAL A 110 -6.79 7.04 -13.78
CA VAL A 110 -6.27 5.71 -14.13
C VAL A 110 -6.99 5.15 -15.34
N MET A 111 -8.33 5.25 -15.42
CA MET A 111 -9.09 4.79 -16.59
C MET A 111 -8.65 5.49 -17.88
N ARG A 112 -8.42 6.80 -17.85
CA ARG A 112 -7.89 7.53 -19.02
C ARG A 112 -6.52 7.03 -19.51
N THR A 113 -5.66 6.68 -18.56
CA THR A 113 -4.33 6.13 -18.90
C THR A 113 -4.42 4.69 -19.37
N ALA A 114 -5.26 3.90 -18.69
CA ALA A 114 -5.43 2.48 -18.95
C ALA A 114 -6.23 2.18 -20.23
N SER A 115 -7.00 3.14 -20.79
CA SER A 115 -7.74 2.95 -22.05
C SER A 115 -6.86 2.54 -23.24
N ARG A 116 -5.55 2.81 -23.16
CA ARG A 116 -4.55 2.38 -24.16
C ARG A 116 -4.04 0.95 -23.95
N LEU A 117 -4.41 0.29 -22.85
CA LEU A 117 -3.99 -1.07 -22.55
C LEU A 117 -4.94 -2.08 -23.18
N ALA A 118 -4.41 -3.26 -23.50
CA ALA A 118 -5.22 -4.36 -24.03
C ALA A 118 -6.27 -4.86 -23.02
N PHE A 119 -5.94 -4.80 -21.74
CA PHE A 119 -6.82 -5.16 -20.62
C PHE A 119 -6.20 -4.70 -19.28
N VAL A 120 -6.99 -4.80 -18.22
CA VAL A 120 -6.52 -4.68 -16.83
C VAL A 120 -6.93 -5.90 -16.03
N ILE A 121 -6.30 -6.09 -14.88
CA ILE A 121 -6.65 -7.16 -13.93
C ILE A 121 -7.20 -6.49 -12.66
N LEU A 122 -8.37 -6.95 -12.21
CA LEU A 122 -9.01 -6.53 -10.97
C LEU A 122 -8.92 -7.66 -9.95
N ASP A 123 -8.39 -7.36 -8.77
CA ASP A 123 -8.36 -8.30 -7.66
C ASP A 123 -8.60 -7.58 -6.34
N GLY A 124 -9.19 -8.30 -5.37
CA GLY A 124 -9.45 -7.83 -4.01
C GLY A 124 -8.42 -8.38 -3.03
N THR A 125 -7.93 -7.53 -2.14
CA THR A 125 -7.04 -7.97 -1.07
C THR A 125 -7.55 -7.57 0.30
N LEU A 126 -7.38 -8.47 1.28
CA LEU A 126 -7.60 -8.15 2.67
C LEU A 126 -6.30 -7.64 3.30
N LEU A 127 -6.37 -6.44 3.86
CA LEU A 127 -5.30 -5.86 4.68
C LEU A 127 -5.62 -6.14 6.16
N PRO A 128 -4.85 -6.98 6.85
CA PRO A 128 -5.15 -7.38 8.23
C PRO A 128 -5.06 -6.21 9.21
N ILE A 129 -6.01 -6.17 10.14
CA ILE A 129 -6.04 -5.22 11.26
C ILE A 129 -6.17 -5.98 12.58
N ASP A 130 -5.68 -5.38 13.67
CA ASP A 130 -5.89 -5.92 15.01
C ASP A 130 -7.28 -5.48 15.52
N ARG A 131 -8.19 -6.44 15.72
CA ARG A 131 -9.54 -6.23 16.24
C ARG A 131 -9.97 -7.41 17.12
N ILE A 132 -10.88 -7.13 18.04
CA ILE A 132 -11.50 -8.16 18.89
C ILE A 132 -12.60 -8.91 18.14
N ALA A 133 -12.95 -10.09 18.59
CA ALA A 133 -13.95 -10.94 17.95
C ALA A 133 -15.34 -10.28 17.79
N ALA A 134 -15.71 -9.35 18.67
CA ALA A 134 -16.95 -8.60 18.59
C ALA A 134 -17.05 -7.65 17.38
N ASP A 135 -15.93 -7.26 16.78
CA ASP A 135 -15.86 -6.37 15.61
C ASP A 135 -16.20 -7.11 14.30
N THR A 136 -17.34 -7.79 14.24
CA THR A 136 -17.79 -8.63 13.10
C THR A 136 -17.80 -7.90 11.76
N ARG A 137 -18.03 -6.58 11.77
CA ARG A 137 -17.97 -5.72 10.57
C ARG A 137 -16.65 -5.84 9.82
N TYR A 138 -15.56 -6.04 10.52
CA TYR A 138 -14.24 -6.15 9.91
C TYR A 138 -13.81 -7.60 9.65
N TYR A 139 -14.61 -8.57 10.06
CA TYR A 139 -14.28 -9.98 9.90
C TYR A 139 -14.58 -10.49 8.49
N SER A 140 -13.54 -10.98 7.82
CA SER A 140 -13.68 -11.61 6.52
C SER A 140 -13.89 -13.11 6.66
N GLY A 141 -15.08 -13.60 6.30
CA GLY A 141 -15.37 -15.03 6.28
C GLY A 141 -14.51 -15.83 5.30
N LYS A 142 -14.09 -15.22 4.18
CA LYS A 142 -13.16 -15.79 3.19
C LYS A 142 -11.78 -16.02 3.77
N HIS A 143 -11.25 -15.05 4.52
CA HIS A 143 -9.89 -15.06 5.06
C HIS A 143 -9.82 -15.46 6.54
N LYS A 144 -10.97 -15.68 7.21
CA LYS A 144 -11.12 -16.05 8.63
C LYS A 144 -10.32 -15.14 9.57
N ARG A 145 -10.32 -13.84 9.31
CA ARG A 145 -9.63 -12.82 10.13
C ARG A 145 -10.18 -11.42 9.88
N HIS A 146 -9.90 -10.53 10.82
CA HIS A 146 -10.25 -9.12 10.70
C HIS A 146 -9.32 -8.40 9.73
N GLY A 147 -9.88 -7.50 8.94
CA GLY A 147 -9.14 -6.73 7.96
C GLY A 147 -9.99 -5.68 7.26
N MET A 148 -9.36 -4.99 6.33
CA MET A 148 -10.02 -4.07 5.39
C MET A 148 -9.88 -4.60 3.97
N ASN A 149 -10.98 -4.60 3.23
CA ASN A 149 -10.99 -4.95 1.81
C ASN A 149 -10.52 -3.77 0.97
N VAL A 150 -9.55 -3.99 0.10
CA VAL A 150 -9.04 -3.03 -0.88
C VAL A 150 -9.05 -3.68 -2.24
N GLN A 151 -9.66 -3.01 -3.22
CA GLN A 151 -9.65 -3.41 -4.61
C GLN A 151 -8.43 -2.84 -5.31
N VAL A 152 -7.79 -3.60 -6.17
CA VAL A 152 -6.58 -3.20 -6.88
C VAL A 152 -6.73 -3.44 -8.37
N LEU A 153 -6.32 -2.46 -9.16
CA LEU A 153 -6.21 -2.57 -10.61
C LEU A 153 -4.73 -2.65 -11.01
N THR A 154 -4.43 -3.57 -11.91
CA THR A 154 -3.09 -3.75 -12.46
C THR A 154 -3.12 -3.77 -13.98
N ASP A 155 -1.98 -3.44 -14.59
CA ASP A 155 -1.78 -3.56 -16.03
C ASP A 155 -1.56 -5.03 -16.45
N PRO A 156 -1.46 -5.31 -17.78
CA PRO A 156 -1.19 -6.66 -18.28
C PRO A 156 0.16 -7.24 -17.86
N PHE A 157 1.05 -6.45 -17.28
CA PHE A 157 2.38 -6.86 -16.81
C PHE A 157 2.44 -7.04 -15.29
N GLY A 158 1.31 -6.86 -14.59
CA GLY A 158 1.24 -6.96 -13.14
C GLY A 158 1.71 -5.70 -12.39
N ARG A 159 1.82 -4.54 -13.05
CA ARG A 159 2.14 -3.29 -12.37
C ARG A 159 0.89 -2.70 -11.72
N LEU A 160 1.03 -2.21 -10.51
CA LEU A 160 -0.05 -1.55 -9.79
C LEU A 160 -0.44 -0.24 -10.49
N LEU A 161 -1.70 -0.11 -10.90
CA LEU A 161 -2.24 1.12 -11.47
C LEU A 161 -3.00 1.95 -10.44
N TRP A 162 -3.83 1.26 -9.64
CA TRP A 162 -4.71 1.92 -8.69
C TRP A 162 -5.09 0.99 -7.55
N ALA A 163 -5.41 1.60 -6.41
CA ALA A 163 -5.97 0.91 -5.25
C ALA A 163 -7.17 1.70 -4.71
N SER A 164 -8.24 1.01 -4.36
CA SER A 164 -9.46 1.63 -3.85
C SER A 164 -9.30 2.18 -2.43
N PRO A 165 -10.21 3.07 -2.02
CA PRO A 165 -10.47 3.28 -0.61
C PRO A 165 -10.75 1.95 0.10
N ALA A 166 -10.37 1.85 1.37
CA ALA A 166 -10.52 0.64 2.15
C ALA A 166 -11.97 0.50 2.67
N LEU A 167 -12.58 -0.65 2.47
CA LEU A 167 -13.88 -1.02 3.02
C LEU A 167 -13.73 -2.06 4.14
N PRO A 168 -14.73 -2.24 5.01
CA PRO A 168 -14.73 -3.30 6.02
C PRO A 168 -14.48 -4.69 5.41
N GLY A 169 -13.75 -5.54 6.11
CA GLY A 169 -13.35 -6.86 5.63
C GLY A 169 -14.50 -7.86 5.40
N SER A 170 -15.67 -7.59 5.94
CA SER A 170 -16.90 -8.34 5.62
C SER A 170 -17.46 -8.01 4.25
N THR A 171 -17.05 -6.90 3.62
CA THR A 171 -17.53 -6.48 2.30
C THR A 171 -17.01 -7.45 1.23
N HIS A 172 -17.93 -8.02 0.45
CA HIS A 172 -17.59 -8.93 -0.64
C HIS A 172 -16.92 -8.18 -1.82
N ASP A 173 -15.99 -8.82 -2.53
CA ASP A 173 -15.18 -8.17 -3.58
C ASP A 173 -16.05 -7.54 -4.68
N LEU A 174 -17.10 -8.22 -5.16
CA LEU A 174 -18.03 -7.65 -6.14
C LEU A 174 -18.77 -6.42 -5.58
N THR A 175 -19.21 -6.47 -4.33
CA THR A 175 -19.87 -5.33 -3.68
C THR A 175 -18.91 -4.16 -3.54
N ALA A 176 -17.66 -4.43 -3.16
CA ALA A 176 -16.63 -3.40 -3.08
C ALA A 176 -16.36 -2.75 -4.45
N ALA A 177 -16.25 -3.55 -5.51
CA ALA A 177 -16.04 -3.05 -6.86
C ALA A 177 -17.20 -2.13 -7.33
N ARG A 178 -18.43 -2.50 -7.04
CA ARG A 178 -19.62 -1.67 -7.32
C ARG A 178 -19.64 -0.39 -6.48
N THR A 179 -19.40 -0.50 -5.19
CA THR A 179 -19.36 0.67 -4.27
C THR A 179 -18.34 1.71 -4.72
N HIS A 180 -17.23 1.29 -5.31
CA HIS A 180 -16.18 2.18 -5.81
C HIS A 180 -16.40 2.63 -7.26
N GLY A 181 -17.47 2.22 -7.93
CA GLY A 181 -17.73 2.57 -9.32
C GLY A 181 -16.73 1.97 -10.32
N ILE A 182 -16.04 0.87 -9.94
CA ILE A 182 -14.98 0.29 -10.79
C ILE A 182 -15.60 -0.32 -12.06
N ILE A 183 -16.73 -1.01 -11.94
CA ILE A 183 -17.35 -1.71 -13.05
C ILE A 183 -17.89 -0.71 -14.07
N GLU A 184 -18.52 0.34 -13.60
CA GLU A 184 -19.05 1.45 -14.40
C GLU A 184 -17.92 2.21 -15.10
N ALA A 185 -16.81 2.47 -14.39
CA ALA A 185 -15.64 3.13 -14.95
C ALA A 185 -14.94 2.28 -16.03
N LEU A 186 -14.87 0.97 -15.85
CA LEU A 186 -14.35 0.02 -16.85
C LEU A 186 -15.25 -0.03 -18.10
N ALA A 187 -16.57 -0.03 -17.90
CA ALA A 187 -17.54 -0.03 -18.99
C ALA A 187 -17.47 1.27 -19.80
N ALA A 188 -17.43 2.42 -19.12
CA ALA A 188 -17.31 3.73 -19.77
C ALA A 188 -15.99 3.90 -20.54
N ALA A 189 -14.92 3.24 -20.09
CA ALA A 189 -13.62 3.24 -20.77
C ALA A 189 -13.49 2.14 -21.85
N GLU A 190 -14.52 1.33 -22.07
CA GLU A 190 -14.52 0.14 -22.96
C GLU A 190 -13.34 -0.81 -22.71
N LEU A 191 -12.84 -0.82 -21.47
CA LEU A 191 -11.62 -1.49 -21.08
C LEU A 191 -11.91 -2.91 -20.58
N LYS A 192 -11.35 -3.91 -21.25
CA LYS A 192 -11.46 -5.32 -20.84
C LYS A 192 -10.81 -5.52 -19.48
N CYS A 193 -11.50 -6.25 -18.59
CA CYS A 193 -10.99 -6.53 -17.26
C CYS A 193 -11.04 -8.03 -16.96
N TRP A 194 -9.99 -8.57 -16.36
CA TRP A 194 -9.93 -9.94 -15.87
C TRP A 194 -10.00 -9.95 -14.34
N ALA A 195 -10.91 -10.72 -13.79
CA ALA A 195 -11.12 -10.79 -12.35
C ALA A 195 -11.36 -12.23 -11.87
N ASP A 196 -11.26 -12.48 -10.58
CA ASP A 196 -11.47 -13.81 -10.02
C ASP A 196 -12.97 -14.20 -9.93
N LYS A 197 -13.24 -15.39 -9.39
CA LYS A 197 -14.62 -15.90 -9.22
C LYS A 197 -15.48 -15.05 -8.26
N ALA A 198 -14.86 -14.25 -7.39
CA ALA A 198 -15.58 -13.37 -6.46
C ALA A 198 -16.31 -12.23 -7.16
N TYR A 199 -15.96 -11.94 -8.41
CA TYR A 199 -16.62 -10.92 -9.24
C TYR A 199 -17.71 -11.48 -10.15
N GLN A 200 -18.14 -12.72 -9.93
CA GLN A 200 -19.22 -13.32 -10.70
C GLN A 200 -20.51 -12.50 -10.58
N GLY A 201 -21.13 -12.15 -11.70
CA GLY A 201 -22.26 -11.21 -11.74
C GLY A 201 -21.88 -9.73 -11.91
N ALA A 202 -20.59 -9.42 -12.13
CA ALA A 202 -20.18 -8.06 -12.48
C ALA A 202 -20.71 -7.60 -13.84
N GLY A 203 -20.87 -8.52 -14.77
CA GLY A 203 -21.27 -8.20 -16.16
C GLY A 203 -20.09 -7.74 -17.03
N CYS A 204 -20.39 -7.34 -18.27
CA CYS A 204 -19.41 -6.76 -19.18
C CYS A 204 -18.93 -5.39 -18.62
N PRO A 205 -17.60 -5.03 -18.71
CA PRO A 205 -16.56 -5.74 -19.45
C PRO A 205 -15.72 -6.71 -18.58
N VAL A 206 -16.17 -7.07 -17.38
CA VAL A 206 -15.41 -7.90 -16.43
C VAL A 206 -15.54 -9.38 -16.81
N ARG A 207 -14.41 -10.00 -17.10
CA ARG A 207 -14.32 -11.43 -17.43
C ARG A 207 -13.92 -12.21 -16.19
N VAL A 208 -14.71 -13.24 -15.88
CA VAL A 208 -14.50 -14.15 -14.76
C VAL A 208 -14.37 -15.60 -15.25
N PRO A 209 -13.70 -16.49 -14.52
CA PRO A 209 -13.60 -17.88 -14.94
C PRO A 209 -14.95 -18.61 -14.82
N PHE A 210 -15.17 -19.58 -15.70
CA PHE A 210 -16.34 -20.46 -15.65
C PHE A 210 -16.38 -21.25 -14.35
N ARG A 211 -17.57 -21.36 -13.76
CA ARG A 211 -17.84 -22.11 -12.54
C ARG A 211 -18.56 -23.42 -12.89
N GLY A 212 -18.20 -24.51 -12.25
CA GLY A 212 -18.88 -25.80 -12.38
C GLY A 212 -17.95 -26.97 -12.11
N ARG A 213 -18.53 -28.14 -11.77
CA ARG A 213 -17.79 -29.40 -11.56
C ARG A 213 -17.49 -30.10 -12.90
N ARG A 214 -18.39 -30.00 -13.88
CA ARG A 214 -18.27 -30.67 -15.20
C ARG A 214 -18.14 -29.64 -16.33
N LEU A 215 -17.00 -28.93 -16.31
CA LEU A 215 -16.72 -27.95 -17.37
C LEU A 215 -16.36 -28.65 -18.67
N LYS A 216 -16.87 -28.12 -19.80
CA LYS A 216 -16.49 -28.53 -21.16
C LYS A 216 -14.98 -28.28 -21.40
N ARG A 217 -14.37 -28.98 -22.34
CA ARG A 217 -12.93 -28.87 -22.67
C ARG A 217 -12.52 -27.41 -22.97
N TRP A 218 -13.32 -26.69 -23.73
CA TRP A 218 -13.05 -25.29 -24.07
C TRP A 218 -13.14 -24.35 -22.84
N GLN A 219 -14.09 -24.60 -21.91
CA GLN A 219 -14.20 -23.85 -20.66
C GLN A 219 -12.97 -24.07 -19.76
N ARG A 220 -12.49 -25.31 -19.68
CA ARG A 220 -11.25 -25.61 -18.93
C ARG A 220 -10.05 -24.91 -19.54
N ARG A 221 -9.93 -24.90 -20.88
CA ARG A 221 -8.86 -24.20 -21.59
C ARG A 221 -8.94 -22.69 -21.34
N HIS A 222 -10.15 -22.10 -21.39
CA HIS A 222 -10.38 -20.70 -21.05
C HIS A 222 -9.94 -20.40 -19.61
N ASN A 223 -10.35 -21.22 -18.64
CA ASN A 223 -9.96 -21.03 -17.23
C ASN A 223 -8.45 -21.16 -17.02
N SER A 224 -7.77 -22.02 -17.76
CA SER A 224 -6.31 -22.15 -17.72
C SER A 224 -5.62 -20.87 -18.20
N THR A 225 -6.07 -20.31 -19.33
CA THR A 225 -5.57 -19.02 -19.84
C THR A 225 -5.87 -17.87 -18.85
N HIS A 226 -7.09 -17.86 -18.31
CA HIS A 226 -7.52 -16.90 -17.30
C HIS A 226 -6.63 -16.95 -16.04
N ALA A 227 -6.28 -18.14 -15.56
CA ALA A 227 -5.41 -18.31 -14.41
C ALA A 227 -4.00 -17.75 -14.65
N LYS A 228 -3.45 -17.93 -15.86
CA LYS A 228 -2.15 -17.36 -16.26
C LYS A 228 -2.15 -15.84 -16.24
N ILE A 229 -3.24 -15.21 -16.71
CA ILE A 229 -3.39 -13.75 -16.66
C ILE A 229 -3.47 -13.27 -15.21
N ARG A 230 -4.27 -13.95 -14.36
CA ARG A 230 -4.43 -13.58 -12.96
C ARG A 230 -3.17 -13.71 -12.11
N CYS A 231 -2.26 -14.61 -12.46
CA CYS A 231 -0.98 -14.77 -11.79
C CYS A 231 -0.21 -13.43 -11.70
N LEU A 232 -0.31 -12.58 -12.71
CA LEU A 232 0.29 -11.25 -12.72
C LEU A 232 -0.36 -10.31 -11.68
N GLY A 233 -1.67 -10.40 -11.47
CA GLY A 233 -2.36 -9.68 -10.39
C GLY A 233 -1.90 -10.14 -9.01
N GLU A 234 -1.65 -11.43 -8.81
CA GLU A 234 -1.13 -11.98 -7.55
C GLU A 234 0.29 -11.46 -7.24
N GLN A 235 1.12 -11.29 -8.27
CA GLN A 235 2.44 -10.66 -8.14
C GLN A 235 2.32 -9.19 -7.70
N ALA A 236 1.38 -8.44 -8.24
CA ALA A 236 1.11 -7.07 -7.82
C ALA A 236 0.66 -6.98 -6.35
N MET A 237 -0.15 -7.95 -5.90
CA MET A 237 -0.54 -8.05 -4.50
C MET A 237 0.66 -8.37 -3.58
N ALA A 238 1.58 -9.22 -4.02
CA ALA A 238 2.82 -9.48 -3.30
C ALA A 238 3.68 -8.22 -3.19
N THR A 239 3.79 -7.45 -4.26
CA THR A 239 4.50 -6.16 -4.30
C THR A 239 3.86 -5.16 -3.31
N LEU A 240 2.54 -5.01 -3.32
CA LEU A 240 1.83 -4.15 -2.38
C LEU A 240 2.08 -4.59 -0.93
N LYS A 241 2.00 -5.87 -0.63
CA LYS A 241 2.29 -6.44 0.70
C LYS A 241 3.80 -6.50 1.03
N GLY A 242 4.67 -6.20 0.08
CA GLY A 242 6.08 -5.91 0.32
C GLY A 242 6.28 -4.73 1.28
N TRP A 243 5.35 -3.79 1.31
CA TRP A 243 5.26 -2.76 2.33
C TRP A 243 4.71 -3.37 3.63
N ARG A 244 5.60 -3.73 4.55
CA ARG A 244 5.28 -4.58 5.72
C ARG A 244 4.20 -3.99 6.62
N LEU A 245 4.03 -2.66 6.66
CA LEU A 245 2.94 -2.02 7.40
C LEU A 245 1.57 -2.56 6.95
N LEU A 246 1.39 -2.84 5.66
CA LEU A 246 0.12 -3.36 5.11
C LEU A 246 -0.17 -4.83 5.49
N ARG A 247 0.81 -5.54 6.04
CA ARG A 247 0.60 -6.93 6.53
C ARG A 247 -0.05 -6.99 7.90
N LYS A 248 0.05 -5.91 8.70
CA LYS A 248 -0.57 -5.79 10.02
C LYS A 248 -0.75 -4.32 10.36
N LEU A 249 -1.92 -3.78 10.03
CA LEU A 249 -2.26 -2.40 10.28
C LEU A 249 -2.71 -2.20 11.73
N ARG A 250 -2.07 -1.28 12.44
CA ARG A 250 -2.35 -0.92 13.84
C ARG A 250 -2.92 0.50 13.97
N CYS A 251 -3.17 1.17 12.85
CA CYS A 251 -3.78 2.49 12.83
C CYS A 251 -5.31 2.42 12.85
N SER A 252 -5.97 3.55 13.06
CA SER A 252 -7.42 3.67 12.90
C SER A 252 -7.84 3.28 11.48
N THR A 253 -8.97 2.58 11.36
CA THR A 253 -9.54 2.14 10.08
C THR A 253 -9.76 3.29 9.10
N ASN A 254 -10.11 4.48 9.60
CA ASN A 254 -10.31 5.69 8.78
C ASN A 254 -9.04 6.18 8.07
N ARG A 255 -7.85 5.73 8.50
CA ARG A 255 -6.56 6.14 7.92
C ARG A 255 -6.01 5.14 6.93
N ILE A 256 -6.58 3.94 6.86
CA ILE A 256 -6.04 2.85 6.03
C ILE A 256 -6.07 3.25 4.56
N THR A 257 -7.10 3.94 4.12
CA THR A 257 -7.20 4.49 2.76
C THR A 257 -6.00 5.37 2.41
N ASP A 258 -5.64 6.30 3.30
CA ASP A 258 -4.51 7.21 3.05
C ASP A 258 -3.17 6.49 3.09
N VAL A 259 -3.01 5.49 3.96
CA VAL A 259 -1.82 4.63 3.97
C VAL A 259 -1.67 3.86 2.65
N VAL A 260 -2.76 3.28 2.13
CA VAL A 260 -2.75 2.57 0.85
C VAL A 260 -2.40 3.52 -0.30
N LYS A 261 -3.02 4.70 -0.35
CA LYS A 261 -2.71 5.73 -1.34
C LYS A 261 -1.25 6.19 -1.27
N ALA A 262 -0.73 6.42 -0.06
CA ALA A 262 0.66 6.81 0.13
C ALA A 262 1.64 5.75 -0.37
N VAL A 263 1.37 4.47 -0.08
CA VAL A 263 2.17 3.35 -0.59
C VAL A 263 2.10 3.26 -2.10
N LEU A 264 0.93 3.43 -2.71
CA LEU A 264 0.76 3.43 -4.16
C LEU A 264 1.59 4.55 -4.83
N VAL A 265 1.55 5.76 -4.30
CA VAL A 265 2.36 6.89 -4.81
C VAL A 265 3.85 6.61 -4.72
N LEU A 266 4.31 6.07 -3.59
CA LEU A 266 5.71 5.70 -3.45
C LEU A 266 6.10 4.59 -4.44
N HIS A 267 5.23 3.61 -4.67
CA HIS A 267 5.48 2.57 -5.66
C HIS A 267 5.61 3.15 -7.08
N HIS A 268 4.75 4.10 -7.46
CA HIS A 268 4.80 4.76 -8.77
C HIS A 268 6.01 5.70 -8.95
N ALA A 269 6.56 6.24 -7.86
CA ALA A 269 7.69 7.17 -7.94
C ALA A 269 9.00 6.53 -8.44
N THR A 270 9.05 5.20 -8.54
CA THR A 270 10.25 4.43 -8.91
C THR A 270 9.96 3.34 -9.96
N ALA A 271 8.74 3.31 -10.51
CA ALA A 271 8.32 2.38 -11.57
C ALA A 271 8.74 2.85 -12.96
#